data_eda08d6c60ea23d4b5da2509438f3235
#
_entry.id   eda08d6c60ea23d4b5da2509438f3235
#
_cell.length_a   1.000
_cell.length_b   1.000
_cell.length_c   1.000
_cell.angle_alpha   90.00
_cell.angle_beta   90.00
_cell.angle_gamma   90.00
#
_symmetry.space_group_name_H-M   'P 1'
#
loop_
_entity.id
_entity.type
_entity.pdbx_description
1 polymer ?
#
loop_
_entity_poly.entity_id
_entity_poly.type
_entity_poly.pdbx_seq_one_letter_code
_entity_poly.pdbx_strand_id
1 'polypeptide(L)'
;MPEIIAKNLTKKYKDKTAVDALDLKIADGELFSLLGVNGAGKTTTVKMLSTLIKPTSGDILYDAQSISSHKNEIRAMINVSPQETSVAPNLSVIENLYFMAGVYEIDNKKQKIDELTEIFDLKEVLKQKARTLSGGWQRKLSIAMALINDPKVLYLDEPTLGLDVLARRELWHIIEGLKKTITLVLTTHYM
;
A
#
# COMPACT_ATOMS: atom_id res chain seq x y z
N MET A 1 -1.94 7.48 -14.43
CA MET A 1 -1.29 7.23 -13.11
C MET A 1 -0.17 8.24 -12.98
N PRO A 2 0.19 8.74 -11.80
CA PRO A 2 1.24 9.75 -11.67
C PRO A 2 2.64 9.13 -11.74
N GLU A 3 3.59 9.86 -12.36
CA GLU A 3 5.02 9.64 -12.18
C GLU A 3 5.41 10.15 -10.78
N ILE A 4 6.29 9.43 -10.06
CA ILE A 4 6.74 9.82 -8.72
C ILE A 4 8.25 10.10 -8.78
N ILE A 5 8.66 11.28 -8.34
CA ILE A 5 10.07 11.68 -8.29
C ILE A 5 10.41 12.14 -6.88
N ALA A 6 11.37 11.49 -6.24
CA ALA A 6 12.01 11.98 -5.03
C ALA A 6 13.33 12.67 -5.40
N LYS A 7 13.59 13.85 -4.81
CA LYS A 7 14.79 14.67 -5.05
C LYS A 7 15.50 14.96 -3.74
N ASN A 8 16.73 14.48 -3.60
CA ASN A 8 17.59 14.65 -2.42
C ASN A 8 16.83 14.34 -1.10
N LEU A 9 16.00 13.29 -1.13
CA LEU A 9 15.08 12.96 -0.06
C LEU A 9 15.84 12.47 1.17
N THR A 10 15.71 13.18 2.28
CA THR A 10 16.44 12.86 3.52
C THR A 10 15.48 12.77 4.70
N LYS A 11 15.72 11.76 5.56
CA LYS A 11 15.04 11.64 6.86
C LYS A 11 16.04 11.38 7.98
N LYS A 12 16.05 12.30 8.94
CA LYS A 12 16.84 12.19 10.17
C LYS A 12 15.90 12.02 11.37
N TYR A 13 16.26 11.12 12.27
CA TYR A 13 15.62 10.91 13.57
C TYR A 13 16.68 11.12 14.65
N LYS A 14 16.65 12.26 15.35
CA LYS A 14 17.70 12.64 16.32
C LYS A 14 19.09 12.46 15.67
N ASP A 15 19.89 11.52 16.18
CA ASP A 15 21.26 11.28 15.74
C ASP A 15 21.38 10.27 14.59
N LYS A 16 20.26 9.66 14.15
CA LYS A 16 20.27 8.65 13.10
C LYS A 16 19.70 9.20 11.79
N THR A 17 20.47 9.15 10.72
CA THR A 17 19.98 9.35 9.36
C THR A 17 19.41 8.03 8.85
N ALA A 18 18.10 7.98 8.61
CA ALA A 18 17.40 6.78 8.13
C ALA A 18 17.35 6.71 6.60
N VAL A 19 17.30 7.86 5.93
CA VAL A 19 17.41 8.01 4.46
C VAL A 19 18.25 9.24 4.22
N ASP A 20 19.23 9.14 3.33
CA ASP A 20 20.20 10.21 3.04
C ASP A 20 20.23 10.52 1.54
N ALA A 21 19.85 11.75 1.20
CA ALA A 21 19.90 12.34 -0.13
C ALA A 21 19.43 11.38 -1.27
N LEU A 22 18.34 10.64 -1.03
CA LEU A 22 17.82 9.67 -1.99
C LEU A 22 17.18 10.39 -3.19
N ASP A 23 17.70 10.10 -4.38
CA ASP A 23 17.07 10.41 -5.65
C ASP A 23 16.41 9.15 -6.20
N LEU A 24 15.13 9.25 -6.59
CA LEU A 24 14.33 8.12 -7.04
C LEU A 24 13.32 8.59 -8.07
N LYS A 25 13.14 7.79 -9.12
CA LYS A 25 12.09 7.99 -10.11
C LYS A 25 11.31 6.69 -10.29
N ILE A 26 9.98 6.78 -10.22
CA ILE A 26 9.05 5.68 -10.46
C ILE A 26 8.13 6.13 -11.60
N ALA A 27 8.09 5.35 -12.68
CA ALA A 27 7.22 5.66 -13.81
C ALA A 27 5.74 5.38 -13.46
N ASP A 28 4.85 5.99 -14.22
CA ASP A 28 3.42 5.69 -14.10
C ASP A 28 3.16 4.21 -14.46
N GLY A 29 2.25 3.55 -13.72
CA GLY A 29 1.91 2.13 -13.90
C GLY A 29 3.05 1.14 -13.60
N GLU A 30 4.15 1.58 -13.03
CA GLU A 30 5.29 0.73 -12.68
C GLU A 30 5.00 -0.11 -11.42
N LEU A 31 5.49 -1.35 -11.40
CA LEU A 31 5.70 -2.14 -10.19
C LEU A 31 7.14 -1.90 -9.71
N PHE A 32 7.30 -1.01 -8.76
CA PHE A 32 8.58 -0.62 -8.19
C PHE A 32 8.85 -1.31 -6.85
N SER A 33 10.03 -1.91 -6.70
CA SER A 33 10.41 -2.62 -5.47
C SER A 33 11.62 -1.99 -4.79
N LEU A 34 11.48 -1.60 -3.54
CA LEU A 34 12.57 -1.23 -2.64
C LEU A 34 13.12 -2.48 -1.96
N LEU A 35 14.26 -2.94 -2.43
CA LEU A 35 14.96 -4.10 -1.88
C LEU A 35 16.05 -3.68 -0.90
N GLY A 36 16.26 -4.43 0.17
CA GLY A 36 17.36 -4.19 1.11
C GLY A 36 17.16 -4.84 2.46
N VAL A 37 18.23 -4.88 3.26
CA VAL A 37 18.23 -5.45 4.62
C VAL A 37 17.36 -4.65 5.60
N ASN A 38 17.10 -5.22 6.76
CA ASN A 38 16.40 -4.50 7.85
C ASN A 38 17.19 -3.27 8.26
N GLY A 39 16.49 -2.15 8.44
CA GLY A 39 17.12 -0.89 8.79
C GLY A 39 17.69 -0.08 7.63
N ALA A 40 17.61 -0.56 6.37
CA ALA A 40 18.06 0.18 5.18
C ALA A 40 17.20 1.39 4.80
N GLY A 41 16.19 1.75 5.58
CA GLY A 41 15.34 2.92 5.32
C GLY A 41 14.13 2.66 4.42
N LYS A 42 13.87 1.45 3.96
CA LYS A 42 12.75 1.10 3.05
C LYS A 42 11.39 1.60 3.54
N THR A 43 10.96 1.16 4.72
CA THR A 43 9.70 1.60 5.34
C THR A 43 9.67 3.11 5.57
N THR A 44 10.81 3.74 5.93
CA THR A 44 10.91 5.19 6.08
C THR A 44 10.70 5.89 4.74
N THR A 45 11.29 5.37 3.67
CA THR A 45 11.11 5.90 2.30
C THR A 45 9.66 5.79 1.88
N VAL A 46 9.03 4.61 2.02
CA VAL A 46 7.59 4.42 1.73
C VAL A 46 6.72 5.38 2.54
N LYS A 47 6.99 5.55 3.84
CA LYS A 47 6.25 6.51 4.69
C LYS A 47 6.40 7.96 4.24
N MET A 48 7.55 8.36 3.70
CA MET A 48 7.74 9.70 3.13
C MET A 48 6.99 9.82 1.79
N LEU A 49 7.19 8.87 0.87
CA LEU A 49 6.51 8.86 -0.41
C LEU A 49 4.99 8.89 -0.21
N SER A 50 4.44 8.09 0.68
CA SER A 50 3.02 8.03 1.00
C SER A 50 2.50 9.18 1.90
N THR A 51 3.30 10.22 2.13
CA THR A 51 2.95 11.39 2.96
C THR A 51 2.62 11.11 4.43
N LEU A 52 2.87 9.90 4.93
CA LEU A 52 2.63 9.54 6.33
C LEU A 52 3.59 10.25 7.28
N ILE A 53 4.83 10.49 6.83
CA ILE A 53 5.81 11.30 7.57
C ILE A 53 6.40 12.38 6.67
N LYS A 54 6.75 13.53 7.26
CA LYS A 54 7.41 14.61 6.54
C LYS A 54 8.91 14.32 6.39
N PRO A 55 9.52 14.52 5.20
CA PRO A 55 10.97 14.54 5.03
C PRO A 55 11.65 15.59 5.93
N THR A 56 12.89 15.36 6.28
CA THR A 56 13.74 16.38 6.93
C THR A 56 14.20 17.42 5.91
N SER A 57 14.58 16.96 4.70
CA SER A 57 14.91 17.79 3.54
C SER A 57 14.63 17.03 2.26
N GLY A 58 14.74 17.72 1.12
CA GLY A 58 14.36 17.20 -0.19
C GLY A 58 12.85 17.34 -0.46
N ASP A 59 12.40 16.90 -1.60
CA ASP A 59 11.01 16.97 -2.01
C ASP A 59 10.56 15.70 -2.75
N ILE A 60 9.26 15.50 -2.80
CA ILE A 60 8.63 14.41 -3.55
C ILE A 60 7.59 15.04 -4.47
N LEU A 61 7.63 14.67 -5.73
CA LEU A 61 6.74 15.17 -6.77
C LEU A 61 5.86 14.03 -7.30
N TYR A 62 4.58 14.32 -7.50
CA TYR A 62 3.61 13.49 -8.21
C TYR A 62 3.16 14.27 -9.44
N ASP A 63 3.50 13.84 -10.67
CA ASP A 63 3.26 14.60 -11.90
C ASP A 63 3.68 16.08 -11.78
N ALA A 64 4.89 16.34 -11.29
CA ALA A 64 5.45 17.66 -11.01
C ALA A 64 4.79 18.44 -9.85
N GLN A 65 3.75 17.91 -9.19
CA GLN A 65 3.14 18.49 -8.00
C GLN A 65 3.88 18.09 -6.74
N SER A 66 4.44 19.05 -6.00
CA SER A 66 5.15 18.79 -4.75
C SER A 66 4.21 18.41 -3.61
N ILE A 67 4.62 17.41 -2.80
CA ILE A 67 3.90 17.02 -1.59
C ILE A 67 3.83 18.15 -0.53
N SER A 68 4.72 19.12 -0.62
CA SER A 68 4.73 20.26 0.31
C SER A 68 3.58 21.24 0.06
N SER A 69 3.13 21.36 -1.19
CA SER A 69 2.07 22.28 -1.60
C SER A 69 0.73 21.62 -1.97
N HIS A 70 0.75 20.34 -2.44
CA HIS A 70 -0.44 19.63 -2.93
C HIS A 70 -0.74 18.34 -2.13
N LYS A 71 -0.49 18.38 -0.82
CA LYS A 71 -0.55 17.20 0.04
C LYS A 71 -1.91 16.51 0.06
N ASN A 72 -3.00 17.28 0.07
CA ASN A 72 -4.35 16.72 0.17
C ASN A 72 -4.78 16.05 -1.14
N GLU A 73 -4.46 16.68 -2.28
CA GLU A 73 -4.73 16.11 -3.60
C GLU A 73 -3.95 14.82 -3.82
N ILE A 74 -2.67 14.81 -3.43
CA ILE A 74 -1.83 13.62 -3.51
C ILE A 74 -2.37 12.52 -2.59
N ARG A 75 -2.78 12.83 -1.36
CA ARG A 75 -3.37 11.85 -0.44
C ARG A 75 -4.66 11.22 -0.96
N ALA A 76 -5.45 11.95 -1.71
CA ALA A 76 -6.68 11.43 -2.29
C ALA A 76 -6.42 10.36 -3.37
N MET A 77 -5.24 10.38 -4.01
CA MET A 77 -4.89 9.45 -5.08
C MET A 77 -3.98 8.29 -4.64
N ILE A 78 -3.56 8.23 -3.38
CA ILE A 78 -2.66 7.19 -2.88
C ILE A 78 -3.29 6.41 -1.74
N ASN A 79 -2.86 5.16 -1.54
CA ASN A 79 -3.18 4.41 -0.33
C ASN A 79 -2.01 3.53 0.10
N VAL A 80 -2.08 3.00 1.31
CA VAL A 80 -1.02 2.22 1.93
C VAL A 80 -1.60 0.96 2.58
N SER A 81 -1.02 -0.19 2.27
CA SER A 81 -1.19 -1.40 3.09
C SER A 81 0.11 -1.59 3.91
N PRO A 82 0.08 -1.32 5.22
CA PRO A 82 1.26 -1.41 6.08
C PRO A 82 1.69 -2.86 6.29
N GLN A 83 2.88 -3.05 6.86
CA GLN A 83 3.43 -4.37 7.20
C GLN A 83 2.50 -5.15 8.14
N GLU A 84 2.02 -4.51 9.20
CA GLU A 84 0.99 -5.08 10.06
C GLU A 84 -0.38 -4.97 9.38
N THR A 85 -1.15 -6.06 9.40
CA THR A 85 -2.47 -6.06 8.78
C THR A 85 -3.42 -5.14 9.53
N SER A 86 -3.94 -4.12 8.83
CA SER A 86 -4.85 -3.12 9.39
C SER A 86 -6.32 -3.55 9.22
N VAL A 87 -6.67 -4.71 9.79
CA VAL A 87 -8.03 -5.24 9.75
C VAL A 87 -8.70 -5.11 11.13
N ALA A 88 -10.00 -4.84 11.17
CA ALA A 88 -10.78 -4.88 12.40
C ALA A 88 -11.05 -6.35 12.78
N PRO A 89 -10.42 -6.91 13.84
CA PRO A 89 -10.37 -8.35 14.06
C PRO A 89 -11.75 -8.95 14.42
N ASN A 90 -12.63 -8.16 14.99
CA ASN A 90 -13.98 -8.60 15.41
C ASN A 90 -15.05 -8.42 14.32
N LEU A 91 -14.74 -7.73 13.25
CA LEU A 91 -15.58 -7.64 12.06
C LEU A 91 -15.32 -8.82 11.13
N SER A 92 -16.33 -9.24 10.38
CA SER A 92 -16.17 -10.17 9.27
C SER A 92 -15.42 -9.51 8.09
N VAL A 93 -15.01 -10.31 7.11
CA VAL A 93 -14.36 -9.81 5.89
C VAL A 93 -15.24 -8.76 5.21
N ILE A 94 -16.50 -9.09 4.98
CA ILE A 94 -17.44 -8.18 4.30
C ILE A 94 -17.70 -6.91 5.13
N GLU A 95 -17.79 -7.01 6.46
CA GLU A 95 -17.97 -5.84 7.33
C GLU A 95 -16.75 -4.93 7.31
N ASN A 96 -15.50 -5.47 7.25
CA ASN A 96 -14.29 -4.70 7.09
C ASN A 96 -14.31 -3.90 5.77
N LEU A 97 -14.72 -4.54 4.66
CA LEU A 97 -14.82 -3.88 3.35
C LEU A 97 -15.91 -2.79 3.35
N TYR A 98 -17.11 -3.06 3.91
CA TYR A 98 -18.16 -2.06 4.05
C TYR A 98 -17.75 -0.90 4.95
N PHE A 99 -17.02 -1.16 6.03
CA PHE A 99 -16.50 -0.12 6.92
C PHE A 99 -15.58 0.83 6.14
N MET A 100 -14.61 0.29 5.40
CA MET A 100 -13.71 1.13 4.60
C MET A 100 -14.43 1.87 3.47
N ALA A 101 -15.38 1.21 2.78
CA ALA A 101 -16.21 1.86 1.78
C ALA A 101 -17.07 3.01 2.38
N GLY A 102 -17.41 2.90 3.67
CA GLY A 102 -18.06 3.97 4.41
C GLY A 102 -17.11 5.13 4.73
N VAL A 103 -15.88 4.84 5.16
CA VAL A 103 -14.85 5.85 5.48
C VAL A 103 -14.49 6.68 4.26
N TYR A 104 -14.41 6.06 3.08
CA TYR A 104 -14.09 6.73 1.82
C TYR A 104 -15.32 7.22 1.05
N GLU A 105 -16.53 7.12 1.63
CA GLU A 105 -17.79 7.60 1.05
C GLU A 105 -18.05 7.06 -0.37
N ILE A 106 -17.71 5.78 -0.60
CA ILE A 106 -17.90 5.15 -1.91
C ILE A 106 -19.38 5.07 -2.26
N ASP A 107 -19.80 5.61 -3.39
CA ASP A 107 -21.20 5.65 -3.83
C ASP A 107 -21.76 4.23 -4.07
N ASN A 108 -21.10 3.43 -4.90
CA ASN A 108 -21.50 2.08 -5.26
C ASN A 108 -20.78 1.01 -4.43
N LYS A 109 -20.92 1.08 -3.08
CA LYS A 109 -20.22 0.19 -2.13
C LYS A 109 -20.31 -1.28 -2.52
N LYS A 110 -21.51 -1.76 -2.84
CA LYS A 110 -21.75 -3.16 -3.16
C LYS A 110 -20.94 -3.59 -4.38
N GLN A 111 -21.00 -2.84 -5.47
CA GLN A 111 -20.27 -3.15 -6.70
C GLN A 111 -18.75 -3.19 -6.46
N LYS A 112 -18.23 -2.19 -5.70
CA LYS A 112 -16.80 -2.14 -5.38
C LYS A 112 -16.35 -3.31 -4.49
N ILE A 113 -17.16 -3.69 -3.53
CA ILE A 113 -16.90 -4.83 -2.65
C ILE A 113 -16.96 -6.15 -3.43
N ASP A 114 -17.93 -6.31 -4.32
CA ASP A 114 -18.05 -7.50 -5.17
C ASP A 114 -16.80 -7.63 -6.08
N GLU A 115 -16.34 -6.53 -6.71
CA GLU A 115 -15.12 -6.48 -7.51
C GLU A 115 -13.88 -6.92 -6.70
N LEU A 116 -13.66 -6.32 -5.53
CA LEU A 116 -12.52 -6.66 -4.68
C LEU A 116 -12.60 -8.09 -4.13
N THR A 117 -13.80 -8.58 -3.86
CA THR A 117 -14.04 -9.96 -3.45
C THR A 117 -13.61 -10.95 -4.54
N GLU A 118 -13.86 -10.64 -5.81
CA GLU A 118 -13.39 -11.44 -6.94
C GLU A 118 -11.87 -11.37 -7.10
N ILE A 119 -11.29 -10.16 -7.13
CA ILE A 119 -9.85 -9.95 -7.34
C ILE A 119 -9.01 -10.69 -6.28
N PHE A 120 -9.45 -10.68 -5.03
CA PHE A 120 -8.73 -11.26 -3.90
C PHE A 120 -9.21 -12.66 -3.50
N ASP A 121 -10.17 -13.21 -4.25
CA ASP A 121 -10.77 -14.53 -4.01
C ASP A 121 -11.34 -14.69 -2.59
N LEU A 122 -12.02 -13.66 -2.07
CA LEU A 122 -12.50 -13.61 -0.68
C LEU A 122 -13.86 -14.26 -0.46
N LYS A 123 -14.51 -14.84 -1.50
CA LYS A 123 -15.88 -15.34 -1.43
C LYS A 123 -16.13 -16.34 -0.29
N GLU A 124 -15.23 -17.31 -0.14
CA GLU A 124 -15.39 -18.37 0.85
C GLU A 124 -15.30 -17.89 2.29
N VAL A 125 -14.61 -16.76 2.53
CA VAL A 125 -14.34 -16.22 3.86
C VAL A 125 -15.14 -14.97 4.20
N LEU A 126 -16.01 -14.48 3.31
CA LEU A 126 -16.74 -13.20 3.47
C LEU A 126 -17.42 -13.01 4.83
N LYS A 127 -18.01 -14.08 5.37
CA LYS A 127 -18.75 -14.06 6.66
C LYS A 127 -17.87 -14.41 7.85
N GLN A 128 -16.62 -14.81 7.65
CA GLN A 128 -15.68 -15.15 8.72
C GLN A 128 -15.14 -13.88 9.37
N LYS A 129 -14.96 -13.91 10.70
CA LYS A 129 -14.32 -12.81 11.43
C LYS A 129 -12.85 -12.72 11.08
N ALA A 130 -12.32 -11.51 10.86
CA ALA A 130 -10.94 -11.30 10.43
C ALA A 130 -9.92 -11.96 11.37
N ARG A 131 -10.19 -12.02 12.69
CA ARG A 131 -9.32 -12.69 13.68
C ARG A 131 -9.19 -14.20 13.49
N THR A 132 -10.12 -14.85 12.79
CA THR A 132 -10.12 -16.30 12.56
C THR A 132 -9.47 -16.70 11.23
N LEU A 133 -9.11 -15.73 10.42
CA LEU A 133 -8.45 -15.95 9.14
C LEU A 133 -6.97 -16.32 9.32
N SER A 134 -6.43 -17.11 8.38
CA SER A 134 -4.98 -17.29 8.25
C SER A 134 -4.30 -15.96 7.90
N GLY A 135 -2.99 -15.86 8.13
CA GLY A 135 -2.21 -14.68 7.78
C GLY A 135 -2.34 -14.27 6.30
N GLY A 136 -2.40 -15.25 5.39
CA GLY A 136 -2.62 -15.00 3.97
C GLY A 136 -3.95 -14.34 3.67
N TRP A 137 -5.04 -14.82 4.26
CA TRP A 137 -6.37 -14.23 4.11
C TRP A 137 -6.46 -12.83 4.73
N GLN A 138 -5.87 -12.63 5.92
CA GLN A 138 -5.81 -11.30 6.54
C GLN A 138 -5.02 -10.32 5.65
N ARG A 139 -3.95 -10.77 5.02
CA ARG A 139 -3.15 -9.95 4.11
C ARG A 139 -3.90 -9.59 2.84
N LYS A 140 -4.58 -10.55 2.21
CA LYS A 140 -5.47 -10.32 1.07
C LYS A 140 -6.54 -9.28 1.43
N LEU A 141 -7.21 -9.43 2.58
CA LEU A 141 -8.20 -8.47 3.06
C LEU A 141 -7.61 -7.06 3.29
N SER A 142 -6.45 -6.96 3.93
CA SER A 142 -5.78 -5.67 4.18
C SER A 142 -5.45 -4.92 2.89
N ILE A 143 -5.00 -5.63 1.85
CA ILE A 143 -4.70 -5.02 0.54
C ILE A 143 -6.01 -4.66 -0.19
N ALA A 144 -7.03 -5.52 -0.15
CA ALA A 144 -8.35 -5.21 -0.71
C ALA A 144 -8.96 -3.94 -0.09
N MET A 145 -8.85 -3.78 1.25
CA MET A 145 -9.28 -2.56 1.94
C MET A 145 -8.51 -1.32 1.48
N ALA A 146 -7.21 -1.45 1.18
CA ALA A 146 -6.40 -0.35 0.67
C ALA A 146 -6.71 0.01 -0.80
N LEU A 147 -7.45 -0.83 -1.53
CA LEU A 147 -7.90 -0.56 -2.90
C LEU A 147 -9.34 -0.02 -2.97
N ILE A 148 -10.02 0.15 -1.84
CA ILE A 148 -11.45 0.48 -1.80
C ILE A 148 -11.78 1.82 -2.47
N ASN A 149 -10.86 2.78 -2.43
CA ASN A 149 -11.02 4.13 -2.97
C ASN A 149 -10.36 4.33 -4.35
N ASP A 150 -10.07 3.24 -5.08
CA ASP A 150 -9.43 3.28 -6.39
C ASP A 150 -8.15 4.15 -6.45
N PRO A 151 -7.17 3.91 -5.58
CA PRO A 151 -5.97 4.73 -5.56
C PRO A 151 -5.21 4.60 -6.88
N LYS A 152 -4.58 5.69 -7.34
CA LYS A 152 -3.67 5.67 -8.50
C LYS A 152 -2.30 5.09 -8.16
N VAL A 153 -1.93 5.14 -6.87
CA VAL A 153 -0.69 4.58 -6.34
C VAL A 153 -0.98 3.80 -5.07
N LEU A 154 -0.55 2.55 -5.00
CA LEU A 154 -0.65 1.72 -3.81
C LEU A 154 0.74 1.40 -3.27
N TYR A 155 0.96 1.73 -2.00
CA TYR A 155 2.16 1.38 -1.26
C TYR A 155 1.93 0.10 -0.45
N LEU A 156 2.82 -0.89 -0.61
CA LEU A 156 2.77 -2.17 0.08
C LEU A 156 4.06 -2.36 0.91
N ASP A 157 3.95 -2.29 2.22
CA ASP A 157 5.11 -2.50 3.08
C ASP A 157 5.21 -3.98 3.47
N GLU A 158 6.24 -4.68 2.94
CA GLU A 158 6.50 -6.11 3.14
C GLU A 158 5.25 -7.00 2.92
N PRO A 159 4.60 -6.94 1.73
CA PRO A 159 3.28 -7.56 1.53
C PRO A 159 3.25 -9.08 1.72
N THR A 160 4.38 -9.77 1.61
CA THR A 160 4.46 -11.23 1.69
C THR A 160 5.20 -11.75 2.92
N LEU A 161 5.55 -10.83 3.86
CA LEU A 161 6.27 -11.22 5.07
C LEU A 161 5.42 -12.15 5.94
N GLY A 162 6.03 -13.25 6.41
CA GLY A 162 5.37 -14.21 7.29
C GLY A 162 4.35 -15.13 6.62
N LEU A 163 4.17 -15.03 5.30
CA LEU A 163 3.31 -15.95 4.56
C LEU A 163 4.04 -17.25 4.19
N ASP A 164 3.30 -18.35 4.19
CA ASP A 164 3.77 -19.60 3.60
C ASP A 164 3.97 -19.48 2.08
N VAL A 165 4.56 -20.48 1.46
CA VAL A 165 4.95 -20.46 0.04
C VAL A 165 3.74 -20.31 -0.89
N LEU A 166 2.63 -20.99 -0.58
CA LEU A 166 1.42 -20.96 -1.43
C LEU A 166 0.74 -19.62 -1.33
N ALA A 167 0.46 -19.14 -0.12
CA ALA A 167 -0.16 -17.84 0.12
C ALA A 167 0.67 -16.67 -0.48
N ARG A 168 2.01 -16.79 -0.40
CA ARG A 168 2.93 -15.83 -1.03
C ARG A 168 2.77 -15.81 -2.55
N ARG A 169 2.76 -16.98 -3.19
CA ARG A 169 2.61 -17.10 -4.65
C ARG A 169 1.27 -16.56 -5.13
N GLU A 170 0.20 -16.89 -4.45
CA GLU A 170 -1.14 -16.37 -4.76
C GLU A 170 -1.20 -14.84 -4.65
N LEU A 171 -0.66 -14.30 -3.57
CA LEU A 171 -0.64 -12.85 -3.37
C LEU A 171 0.21 -12.13 -4.43
N TRP A 172 1.35 -12.70 -4.83
CA TRP A 172 2.16 -12.17 -5.92
C TRP A 172 1.39 -12.14 -7.24
N HIS A 173 0.65 -13.20 -7.56
CA HIS A 173 -0.18 -13.24 -8.75
C HIS A 173 -1.23 -12.13 -8.78
N ILE A 174 -1.88 -11.87 -7.63
CA ILE A 174 -2.82 -10.75 -7.49
C ILE A 174 -2.10 -9.40 -7.71
N ILE A 175 -0.96 -9.17 -7.04
CA ILE A 175 -0.17 -7.93 -7.15
C ILE A 175 0.27 -7.69 -8.60
N GLU A 176 0.73 -8.72 -9.31
CA GLU A 176 1.08 -8.62 -10.74
C GLU A 176 -0.13 -8.26 -11.61
N GLY A 177 -1.31 -8.77 -11.28
CA GLY A 177 -2.55 -8.41 -11.95
C GLY A 177 -2.91 -6.93 -11.81
N LEU A 178 -2.66 -6.35 -10.64
CA LEU A 178 -2.92 -4.93 -10.34
C LEU A 178 -1.98 -3.97 -11.09
N LYS A 179 -0.75 -4.38 -11.43
CA LYS A 179 0.24 -3.58 -12.17
C LYS A 179 -0.31 -2.92 -13.43
N LYS A 180 -1.35 -3.50 -14.06
CA LYS A 180 -1.94 -2.95 -15.29
C LYS A 180 -2.84 -1.74 -15.06
N THR A 181 -3.25 -1.49 -13.82
CA THR A 181 -4.29 -0.52 -13.48
C THR A 181 -3.82 0.56 -12.52
N ILE A 182 -2.75 0.32 -11.73
CA ILE A 182 -2.23 1.27 -10.73
C ILE A 182 -0.71 1.21 -10.67
N THR A 183 -0.07 2.28 -10.20
CA THR A 183 1.35 2.26 -9.83
C THR A 183 1.50 1.55 -8.48
N LEU A 184 2.39 0.57 -8.40
CA LEU A 184 2.66 -0.20 -7.20
C LEU A 184 4.07 0.07 -6.68
N VAL A 185 4.17 0.43 -5.41
CA VAL A 185 5.45 0.61 -4.73
C VAL A 185 5.50 -0.31 -3.53
N LEU A 186 6.44 -1.25 -3.52
CA LEU A 186 6.53 -2.19 -2.42
C LEU A 186 7.93 -2.26 -1.80
N THR A 187 7.98 -2.66 -0.54
CA THR A 187 9.23 -3.06 0.11
C THR A 187 9.31 -4.57 0.22
N THR A 188 10.49 -5.12 0.11
CA THR A 188 10.72 -6.55 0.31
C THR A 188 12.16 -6.84 0.75
N HIS A 189 12.33 -7.99 1.44
CA HIS A 189 13.63 -8.57 1.77
C HIS A 189 14.01 -9.71 0.82
N TYR A 190 13.06 -10.19 0.02
CA TYR A 190 13.23 -11.34 -0.86
C TYR A 190 13.50 -10.88 -2.28
N MET A 191 14.51 -11.47 -2.89
CA MET A 191 14.73 -11.44 -4.34
C MET A 191 13.99 -12.60 -4.99
#